data_d70d6a1278c75ec3cdac4b8a6788fb22
#
_entry.id   d70d6a1278c75ec3cdac4b8a6788fb22
#
_cell.length_a   1.000
_cell.length_b   1.000
_cell.length_c   1.000
_cell.angle_alpha   90.00
_cell.angle_beta   90.00
_cell.angle_gamma   90.00
#
_symmetry.space_group_name_H-M   'P 1'
#
loop_
_entity.id
_entity.type
_entity.pdbx_description
1 polymer ?
#
loop_
_entity_poly.entity_id
_entity_poly.type
_entity_poly.pdbx_seq_one_letter_code
_entity_poly.pdbx_strand_id
1 'polypeptide(L)'
;VFAHAAAPRGKPEFGLTHIVIDGEEVQVHEDILLRRPFGQLKHFVREGVVGGPRLLIVAPMSGHYATLLRGTVERWLPRHDVYITDWRDAKLVPLDKGDFGFDDYVDYLIAFLEAVGPGAHMLAVCQPAVPSFAAVALMSADEHPATPLTLTLMGGPIDTRKAPTTVNTFAMDRPLSWFDNHVIATVPFYYSGAGRKVYPGFLQHAGFMAMNLGNHLISHWQM
;
A
#
# COMPACT_ATOMS: atom_id res chain seq x y z
N VAL A 1 -3.26 16.06 25.15
CA VAL A 1 -3.81 15.93 23.78
C VAL A 1 -2.78 15.21 22.89
N PHE A 2 -1.50 15.58 22.88
CA PHE A 2 -0.45 14.95 22.05
C PHE A 2 -0.23 13.45 22.39
N ALA A 3 -0.21 13.08 23.67
CA ALA A 3 -0.01 11.68 24.09
C ALA A 3 -1.17 10.76 23.65
N HIS A 4 -2.40 11.27 23.53
CA HIS A 4 -3.54 10.49 23.05
C HIS A 4 -3.58 10.37 21.51
N ALA A 5 -3.11 11.39 20.80
CA ALA A 5 -3.02 11.35 19.34
C ALA A 5 -1.85 10.45 18.85
N ALA A 6 -0.80 10.31 19.67
CA ALA A 6 0.38 9.49 19.39
C ALA A 6 0.32 8.07 20.00
N ALA A 7 -0.76 7.72 20.71
CA ALA A 7 -0.92 6.36 21.20
C ALA A 7 -0.91 5.39 20.01
N PRO A 8 -0.07 4.34 20.04
CA PRO A 8 -0.01 3.35 18.96
C PRO A 8 -1.37 2.63 18.92
N ARG A 9 -2.22 3.07 18.02
CA ARG A 9 -3.38 2.28 17.62
C ARG A 9 -2.83 1.11 16.84
N GLY A 10 -3.08 -0.11 17.28
CA GLY A 10 -2.66 -1.31 16.59
C GLY A 10 -3.11 -1.29 15.12
N LYS A 11 -2.51 -2.14 14.30
CA LYS A 11 -2.94 -2.33 12.91
C LYS A 11 -4.37 -2.87 12.92
N PRO A 12 -5.33 -2.20 12.27
CA PRO A 12 -6.70 -2.70 12.20
C PRO A 12 -6.75 -3.97 11.35
N GLU A 13 -7.68 -4.85 11.66
CA GLU A 13 -7.99 -6.03 10.84
C GLU A 13 -8.88 -5.62 9.66
N PHE A 14 -8.83 -6.39 8.54
CA PHE A 14 -9.78 -6.17 7.45
C PHE A 14 -11.20 -6.49 7.88
N GLY A 15 -11.38 -7.52 8.72
CA GLY A 15 -12.68 -7.92 9.24
C GLY A 15 -13.68 -8.35 8.15
N LEU A 16 -13.17 -8.87 7.04
CA LEU A 16 -13.96 -9.45 5.95
C LEU A 16 -14.09 -10.95 6.19
N THR A 17 -15.12 -11.35 6.93
CA THR A 17 -15.37 -12.75 7.29
C THR A 17 -16.35 -13.46 6.38
N HIS A 18 -17.16 -12.71 5.65
CA HIS A 18 -18.14 -13.23 4.68
C HIS A 18 -18.43 -12.20 3.59
N ILE A 19 -18.89 -12.69 2.44
CA ILE A 19 -19.41 -11.90 1.32
C ILE A 19 -20.64 -12.60 0.74
N VAL A 20 -21.39 -11.89 -0.09
CA VAL A 20 -22.52 -12.48 -0.82
C VAL A 20 -22.14 -12.68 -2.29
N ILE A 21 -22.29 -13.90 -2.80
CA ILE A 21 -22.11 -14.26 -4.20
C ILE A 21 -23.41 -14.91 -4.70
N ASP A 22 -24.03 -14.33 -5.72
CA ASP A 22 -25.27 -14.81 -6.32
C ASP A 22 -26.42 -15.08 -5.32
N GLY A 23 -26.44 -14.30 -4.23
CA GLY A 23 -27.45 -14.38 -3.17
C GLY A 23 -27.11 -15.35 -2.03
N GLU A 24 -26.00 -16.06 -2.11
CA GLU A 24 -25.53 -16.96 -1.06
C GLU A 24 -24.39 -16.35 -0.27
N GLU A 25 -24.36 -16.60 1.05
CA GLU A 25 -23.27 -16.17 1.93
C GLU A 25 -22.08 -17.12 1.80
N VAL A 26 -20.92 -16.55 1.51
CA VAL A 26 -19.64 -17.26 1.37
C VAL A 26 -18.68 -16.77 2.45
N GLN A 27 -18.12 -17.69 3.21
CA GLN A 27 -17.11 -17.39 4.22
C GLN A 27 -15.81 -16.94 3.55
N VAL A 28 -15.12 -15.98 4.19
CA VAL A 28 -13.85 -15.44 3.73
C VAL A 28 -12.83 -15.50 4.87
N HIS A 29 -11.62 -15.93 4.57
CA HIS A 29 -10.50 -15.82 5.49
C HIS A 29 -9.25 -15.27 4.80
N GLU A 30 -8.31 -14.75 5.61
CA GLU A 30 -7.09 -14.13 5.13
C GLU A 30 -5.92 -15.12 5.25
N ASP A 31 -5.27 -15.43 4.12
CA ASP A 31 -4.01 -16.16 4.08
C ASP A 31 -2.85 -15.25 3.71
N ILE A 32 -1.64 -15.61 4.14
CA ILE A 32 -0.41 -14.93 3.74
C ILE A 32 0.30 -15.80 2.70
N LEU A 33 0.24 -15.37 1.46
CA LEU A 33 0.84 -16.09 0.35
C LEU A 33 2.37 -15.95 0.29
N LEU A 34 2.88 -14.75 0.61
CA LEU A 34 4.32 -14.47 0.62
C LEU A 34 4.65 -13.47 1.72
N ARG A 35 5.74 -13.72 2.46
CA ARG A 35 6.29 -12.79 3.46
C ARG A 35 7.66 -12.30 3.04
N ARG A 36 7.86 -10.99 3.17
CA ARG A 36 9.16 -10.32 3.03
C ARG A 36 9.37 -9.35 4.21
N PRO A 37 10.60 -8.89 4.46
CA PRO A 37 10.89 -8.03 5.61
C PRO A 37 10.00 -6.79 5.74
N PHE A 38 9.76 -6.08 4.63
CA PHE A 38 9.01 -4.82 4.63
C PHE A 38 7.53 -4.96 4.24
N GLY A 39 7.08 -6.17 3.89
CA GLY A 39 5.68 -6.37 3.52
C GLY A 39 5.34 -7.83 3.30
N GLN A 40 4.07 -8.07 3.12
CA GLN A 40 3.54 -9.39 2.81
C GLN A 40 2.44 -9.29 1.76
N LEU A 41 2.20 -10.39 1.09
CA LEU A 41 1.08 -10.55 0.17
C LEU A 41 -0.02 -11.32 0.88
N LYS A 42 -1.17 -10.69 1.08
CA LYS A 42 -2.37 -11.33 1.61
C LYS A 42 -3.26 -11.81 0.49
N HIS A 43 -3.91 -12.93 0.71
CA HIS A 43 -4.93 -13.53 -0.15
C HIS A 43 -6.24 -13.65 0.65
N PHE A 44 -7.34 -13.21 0.07
CA PHE A 44 -8.67 -13.38 0.65
C PHE A 44 -9.32 -14.63 0.04
N VAL A 45 -9.25 -15.72 0.76
CA VAL A 45 -9.79 -17.02 0.31
C VAL A 45 -11.28 -17.06 0.53
N ARG A 46 -12.03 -17.38 -0.54
CA ARG A 46 -13.48 -17.56 -0.52
C ARG A 46 -13.78 -19.05 -0.41
N GLU A 47 -14.35 -19.49 0.70
CA GLU A 47 -14.59 -20.92 0.95
C GLU A 47 -15.57 -21.52 -0.08
N GLY A 48 -15.17 -22.64 -0.66
CA GLY A 48 -15.98 -23.34 -1.67
C GLY A 48 -16.03 -22.69 -3.05
N VAL A 49 -15.43 -21.49 -3.24
CA VAL A 49 -15.37 -20.80 -4.53
C VAL A 49 -14.02 -21.02 -5.18
N VAL A 50 -14.01 -21.70 -6.30
CA VAL A 50 -12.76 -21.96 -7.05
C VAL A 50 -12.72 -21.11 -8.30
N GLY A 51 -11.54 -20.50 -8.53
CA GLY A 51 -11.27 -19.71 -9.74
C GLY A 51 -11.80 -18.27 -9.67
N GLY A 52 -11.86 -17.66 -10.84
CA GLY A 52 -12.10 -16.23 -11.03
C GLY A 52 -10.84 -15.49 -11.43
N PRO A 53 -10.96 -14.28 -12.04
CA PRO A 53 -9.81 -13.46 -12.39
C PRO A 53 -9.01 -13.09 -11.13
N ARG A 54 -7.69 -13.32 -11.14
CA ARG A 54 -6.81 -12.95 -10.04
C ARG A 54 -6.54 -11.45 -10.08
N LEU A 55 -6.74 -10.76 -8.96
CA LEU A 55 -6.53 -9.33 -8.83
C LEU A 55 -5.55 -9.02 -7.70
N LEU A 56 -4.37 -8.50 -8.05
CA LEU A 56 -3.43 -7.93 -7.09
C LEU A 56 -3.75 -6.45 -6.88
N ILE A 57 -4.16 -6.09 -5.67
CA ILE A 57 -4.34 -4.71 -5.24
C ILE A 57 -3.05 -4.24 -4.55
N VAL A 58 -2.47 -3.14 -5.03
CA VAL A 58 -1.28 -2.55 -4.43
C VAL A 58 -1.70 -1.37 -3.54
N ALA A 59 -1.57 -1.58 -2.25
CA ALA A 59 -1.91 -0.57 -1.24
C ALA A 59 -0.80 0.47 -1.09
N PRO A 60 -1.13 1.74 -0.83
CA PRO A 60 -0.14 2.79 -0.62
C PRO A 60 0.63 2.64 0.70
N MET A 61 1.86 3.16 0.71
CA MET A 61 2.74 3.28 1.88
C MET A 61 2.70 4.70 2.47
N SER A 62 1.55 5.35 2.46
CA SER A 62 1.39 6.78 2.76
C SER A 62 0.93 7.06 4.20
N GLY A 63 1.47 6.33 5.17
CA GLY A 63 1.11 6.48 6.58
C GLY A 63 -0.19 5.79 6.98
N HIS A 64 -0.77 5.00 6.07
CA HIS A 64 -1.97 4.18 6.30
C HIS A 64 -1.63 2.70 6.21
N TYR A 65 -2.46 1.87 6.81
CA TYR A 65 -2.42 0.42 6.61
C TYR A 65 -3.19 0.02 5.35
N ALA A 66 -2.94 -1.18 4.84
CA ALA A 66 -3.64 -1.72 3.68
C ALA A 66 -5.18 -1.77 3.87
N THR A 67 -5.65 -1.80 5.11
CA THR A 67 -7.07 -1.73 5.49
C THR A 67 -7.77 -0.44 5.06
N LEU A 68 -7.04 0.61 4.68
CA LEU A 68 -7.61 1.76 3.95
C LEU A 68 -8.40 1.31 2.71
N LEU A 69 -7.98 0.23 2.08
CA LEU A 69 -8.62 -0.32 0.88
C LEU A 69 -9.61 -1.46 1.18
N ARG A 70 -10.07 -1.58 2.45
CA ARG A 70 -11.04 -2.60 2.85
C ARG A 70 -12.27 -2.64 1.92
N GLY A 71 -12.89 -1.48 1.69
CA GLY A 71 -14.06 -1.39 0.81
C GLY A 71 -13.75 -1.72 -0.65
N THR A 72 -12.51 -1.45 -1.12
CA THR A 72 -12.06 -1.87 -2.44
C THR A 72 -11.97 -3.39 -2.53
N VAL A 73 -11.33 -4.04 -1.55
CA VAL A 73 -11.25 -5.50 -1.46
C VAL A 73 -12.65 -6.11 -1.45
N GLU A 74 -13.52 -5.66 -0.56
CA GLU A 74 -14.90 -6.13 -0.41
C GLU A 74 -15.69 -6.04 -1.73
N ARG A 75 -15.50 -4.95 -2.49
CA ARG A 75 -16.17 -4.73 -3.77
C ARG A 75 -15.74 -5.71 -4.86
N TRP A 76 -14.46 -6.12 -4.87
CA TRP A 76 -13.94 -7.02 -5.89
C TRP A 76 -14.10 -8.51 -5.54
N LEU A 77 -14.11 -8.84 -4.25
CA LEU A 77 -14.17 -10.23 -3.77
C LEU A 77 -15.29 -11.10 -4.38
N PRO A 78 -16.53 -10.61 -4.64
CA PRO A 78 -17.56 -11.48 -5.20
C PRO A 78 -17.24 -12.04 -6.58
N ARG A 79 -16.38 -11.38 -7.34
CA ARG A 79 -16.09 -11.74 -8.74
C ARG A 79 -14.62 -12.04 -9.03
N HIS A 80 -13.72 -11.78 -8.09
CA HIS A 80 -12.28 -11.91 -8.28
C HIS A 80 -11.65 -12.69 -7.14
N ASP A 81 -10.57 -13.36 -7.46
CA ASP A 81 -9.64 -13.92 -6.50
C ASP A 81 -8.66 -12.80 -6.07
N VAL A 82 -8.85 -12.25 -4.87
CA VAL A 82 -8.25 -10.95 -4.49
C VAL A 82 -7.04 -11.13 -3.60
N TYR A 83 -5.96 -10.49 -4.01
CA TYR A 83 -4.70 -10.37 -3.28
C TYR A 83 -4.42 -8.90 -2.98
N ILE A 84 -3.78 -8.60 -1.85
CA ILE A 84 -3.39 -7.24 -1.50
C ILE A 84 -1.99 -7.19 -0.87
N THR A 85 -1.21 -6.17 -1.24
CA THR A 85 0.04 -5.87 -0.56
C THR A 85 -0.25 -5.30 0.81
N ASP A 86 0.43 -5.83 1.84
CA ASP A 86 0.27 -5.43 3.22
C ASP A 86 1.63 -5.03 3.79
N TRP A 87 1.91 -3.73 3.76
CA TRP A 87 3.21 -3.18 4.13
C TRP A 87 3.41 -3.18 5.64
N ARG A 88 4.63 -3.48 6.07
CA ARG A 88 5.07 -3.44 7.45
C ARG A 88 5.61 -2.05 7.79
N ASP A 89 5.29 -1.55 8.98
CA ASP A 89 5.90 -0.33 9.49
C ASP A 89 7.43 -0.50 9.58
N ALA A 90 8.19 0.32 8.87
CA ALA A 90 9.63 0.20 8.75
C ALA A 90 10.37 0.31 10.10
N LYS A 91 9.78 0.99 11.10
CA LYS A 91 10.34 1.02 12.47
C LYS A 91 10.39 -0.35 13.15
N LEU A 92 9.60 -1.33 12.65
CA LEU A 92 9.57 -2.70 13.15
C LEU A 92 10.46 -3.66 12.35
N VAL A 93 11.17 -3.17 11.32
CA VAL A 93 12.05 -3.98 10.49
C VAL A 93 13.49 -3.79 10.93
N PRO A 94 14.17 -4.83 11.46
CA PRO A 94 15.56 -4.75 11.90
C PRO A 94 16.50 -4.27 10.79
N LEU A 95 17.61 -3.60 11.16
CA LEU A 95 18.58 -3.08 10.18
C LEU A 95 19.29 -4.18 9.38
N ASP A 96 19.47 -5.37 9.96
CA ASP A 96 20.06 -6.54 9.29
C ASP A 96 19.24 -7.05 8.08
N LYS A 97 17.99 -6.59 7.95
CA LYS A 97 17.12 -6.88 6.79
C LYS A 97 17.35 -5.93 5.59
N GLY A 98 18.36 -5.07 5.68
CA GLY A 98 18.69 -4.10 4.64
C GLY A 98 17.80 -2.86 4.66
N ASP A 99 17.95 -2.05 3.63
CA ASP A 99 17.14 -0.87 3.38
C ASP A 99 15.96 -1.19 2.45
N PHE A 100 15.10 -0.19 2.22
CA PHE A 100 13.97 -0.31 1.33
C PHE A 100 13.83 0.98 0.51
N GLY A 101 14.29 0.93 -0.72
CA GLY A 101 14.21 2.02 -1.68
C GLY A 101 13.16 1.78 -2.77
N PHE A 102 13.23 2.57 -3.82
CA PHE A 102 12.32 2.45 -4.96
C PHE A 102 12.50 1.13 -5.72
N ASP A 103 13.76 0.72 -5.95
CA ASP A 103 14.07 -0.52 -6.66
C ASP A 103 13.61 -1.74 -5.86
N ASP A 104 13.80 -1.73 -4.52
CA ASP A 104 13.26 -2.78 -3.65
C ASP A 104 11.73 -2.86 -3.74
N TYR A 105 11.05 -1.70 -3.85
CA TYR A 105 9.61 -1.68 -4.02
C TYR A 105 9.20 -2.39 -5.33
N VAL A 106 9.88 -2.07 -6.42
CA VAL A 106 9.65 -2.72 -7.73
C VAL A 106 9.86 -4.23 -7.63
N ASP A 107 10.98 -4.67 -7.03
CA ASP A 107 11.29 -6.09 -6.82
C ASP A 107 10.25 -6.82 -5.97
N TYR A 108 9.69 -6.14 -4.95
CA TYR A 108 8.60 -6.70 -4.15
C TYR A 108 7.35 -6.92 -4.99
N LEU A 109 7.00 -5.97 -5.87
CA LEU A 109 5.82 -6.08 -6.73
C LEU A 109 5.98 -7.20 -7.76
N ILE A 110 7.17 -7.34 -8.35
CA ILE A 110 7.49 -8.45 -9.25
C ILE A 110 7.33 -9.78 -8.52
N ALA A 111 7.94 -9.94 -7.35
CA ALA A 111 7.83 -11.16 -6.56
C ALA A 111 6.40 -11.47 -6.10
N PHE A 112 5.59 -10.45 -5.82
CA PHE A 112 4.17 -10.64 -5.49
C PHE A 112 3.37 -11.09 -6.71
N LEU A 113 3.63 -10.53 -7.89
CA LEU A 113 3.01 -10.99 -9.14
C LEU A 113 3.43 -12.43 -9.49
N GLU A 114 4.69 -12.80 -9.29
CA GLU A 114 5.16 -14.18 -9.44
C GLU A 114 4.41 -15.14 -8.51
N ALA A 115 4.22 -14.74 -7.24
CA ALA A 115 3.49 -15.54 -6.27
C ALA A 115 1.99 -15.68 -6.60
N VAL A 116 1.36 -14.64 -7.16
CA VAL A 116 -0.02 -14.71 -7.67
C VAL A 116 -0.09 -15.58 -8.92
N GLY A 117 0.95 -15.53 -9.76
CA GLY A 117 1.12 -16.32 -10.98
C GLY A 117 0.52 -15.69 -12.24
N PRO A 118 0.75 -16.32 -13.40
CA PRO A 118 0.34 -15.82 -14.71
C PRO A 118 -1.16 -15.57 -14.83
N GLY A 119 -1.54 -14.55 -15.61
CA GLY A 119 -2.96 -14.22 -15.86
C GLY A 119 -3.59 -13.34 -14.79
N ALA A 120 -2.81 -12.73 -13.91
CA ALA A 120 -3.29 -11.78 -12.93
C ALA A 120 -3.62 -10.41 -13.56
N HIS A 121 -4.49 -9.66 -12.89
CA HIS A 121 -4.73 -8.23 -13.09
C HIS A 121 -4.10 -7.45 -11.94
N MET A 122 -3.67 -6.21 -12.17
CA MET A 122 -3.05 -5.38 -11.16
C MET A 122 -3.80 -4.05 -11.02
N LEU A 123 -4.09 -3.66 -9.78
CA LEU A 123 -4.73 -2.39 -9.42
C LEU A 123 -3.85 -1.64 -8.42
N ALA A 124 -3.25 -0.54 -8.82
CA ALA A 124 -2.43 0.31 -7.96
C ALA A 124 -3.15 1.59 -7.59
N VAL A 125 -3.29 1.85 -6.28
CA VAL A 125 -4.08 2.98 -5.77
C VAL A 125 -3.15 4.06 -5.20
N CYS A 126 -3.14 5.25 -5.82
CA CYS A 126 -2.39 6.43 -5.40
C CYS A 126 -0.86 6.26 -5.57
N GLN A 127 -0.07 6.42 -4.52
CA GLN A 127 1.40 6.37 -4.52
C GLN A 127 2.01 5.15 -5.25
N PRO A 128 1.53 3.91 -5.09
CA PRO A 128 2.09 2.76 -5.79
C PRO A 128 1.92 2.76 -7.31
N ALA A 129 1.22 3.72 -7.90
CA ALA A 129 1.08 3.79 -9.36
C ALA A 129 2.44 3.83 -10.06
N VAL A 130 3.42 4.58 -9.55
CA VAL A 130 4.75 4.72 -10.15
C VAL A 130 5.56 3.43 -10.06
N PRO A 131 5.81 2.81 -8.89
CA PRO A 131 6.53 1.55 -8.81
C PRO A 131 5.80 0.39 -9.51
N SER A 132 4.45 0.38 -9.53
CA SER A 132 3.69 -0.63 -10.27
C SER A 132 3.88 -0.48 -11.78
N PHE A 133 3.88 0.75 -12.28
CA PHE A 133 4.15 1.01 -13.70
C PHE A 133 5.57 0.59 -14.07
N ALA A 134 6.57 0.89 -13.23
CA ALA A 134 7.95 0.47 -13.43
C ALA A 134 8.09 -1.06 -13.42
N ALA A 135 7.50 -1.74 -12.44
CA ALA A 135 7.52 -3.20 -12.34
C ALA A 135 6.93 -3.87 -13.60
N VAL A 136 5.76 -3.41 -14.04
CA VAL A 136 5.11 -3.96 -15.24
C VAL A 136 5.90 -3.65 -16.50
N ALA A 137 6.53 -2.48 -16.60
CA ALA A 137 7.39 -2.14 -17.74
C ALA A 137 8.60 -3.05 -17.83
N LEU A 138 9.30 -3.33 -16.71
CA LEU A 138 10.42 -4.26 -16.65
C LEU A 138 9.98 -5.68 -17.00
N MET A 139 8.94 -6.19 -16.36
CA MET A 139 8.41 -7.52 -16.64
C MET A 139 7.99 -7.68 -18.11
N SER A 140 7.42 -6.63 -18.70
CA SER A 140 7.04 -6.66 -20.13
C SER A 140 8.26 -6.65 -21.06
N ALA A 141 9.30 -5.91 -20.70
CA ALA A 141 10.56 -5.90 -21.48
C ALA A 141 11.27 -7.25 -21.46
N ASP A 142 11.16 -7.96 -20.33
CA ASP A 142 11.76 -9.30 -20.13
C ASP A 142 10.83 -10.45 -20.58
N GLU A 143 9.67 -10.14 -21.17
CA GLU A 143 8.65 -11.12 -21.55
C GLU A 143 8.27 -12.06 -20.39
N HIS A 144 8.25 -11.52 -19.17
CA HIS A 144 8.08 -12.30 -17.96
C HIS A 144 6.70 -12.96 -17.89
N PRO A 145 6.60 -14.27 -17.60
CA PRO A 145 5.33 -15.02 -17.67
C PRO A 145 4.28 -14.55 -16.67
N ALA A 146 4.67 -13.92 -15.55
CA ALA A 146 3.76 -13.36 -14.56
C ALA A 146 3.44 -11.87 -14.81
N THR A 147 3.79 -11.31 -15.98
CA THR A 147 3.35 -9.96 -16.35
C THR A 147 1.82 -9.88 -16.29
N PRO A 148 1.23 -8.90 -15.58
CA PRO A 148 -0.21 -8.83 -15.44
C PRO A 148 -0.89 -8.54 -16.78
N LEU A 149 -2.06 -9.12 -16.99
CA LEU A 149 -2.88 -8.90 -18.21
C LEU A 149 -3.35 -7.45 -18.34
N THR A 150 -3.60 -6.80 -17.22
CA THR A 150 -4.00 -5.38 -17.16
C THR A 150 -3.35 -4.70 -15.97
N LEU A 151 -3.04 -3.41 -16.13
CA LEU A 151 -2.60 -2.52 -15.07
C LEU A 151 -3.56 -1.34 -14.97
N THR A 152 -4.25 -1.23 -13.84
CA THR A 152 -5.11 -0.08 -13.52
C THR A 152 -4.42 0.82 -12.52
N LEU A 153 -4.21 2.09 -12.88
CA LEU A 153 -3.58 3.11 -12.04
C LEU A 153 -4.65 4.12 -11.57
N MET A 154 -4.89 4.17 -10.27
CA MET A 154 -5.91 5.04 -9.68
C MET A 154 -5.27 6.22 -8.95
N GLY A 155 -5.36 7.40 -9.54
CA GLY A 155 -4.98 8.67 -8.90
C GLY A 155 -3.49 8.81 -8.56
N GLY A 156 -2.61 8.11 -9.28
CA GLY A 156 -1.17 8.14 -9.03
C GLY A 156 -0.45 9.20 -9.86
N PRO A 157 0.61 9.82 -9.29
CA PRO A 157 1.37 10.89 -9.95
C PRO A 157 2.43 10.31 -10.90
N ILE A 158 2.03 9.88 -12.10
CA ILE A 158 2.96 9.27 -13.07
C ILE A 158 3.94 10.29 -13.65
N ASP A 159 3.46 11.46 -14.06
CA ASP A 159 4.30 12.58 -14.51
C ASP A 159 3.94 13.84 -13.73
N THR A 160 4.72 14.14 -12.70
CA THR A 160 4.50 15.29 -11.81
C THR A 160 4.71 16.66 -12.50
N ARG A 161 5.24 16.68 -13.71
CA ARG A 161 5.35 17.90 -14.54
C ARG A 161 4.03 18.27 -15.19
N LYS A 162 3.10 17.32 -15.28
CA LYS A 162 1.77 17.51 -15.88
C LYS A 162 0.75 17.78 -14.77
N ALA A 163 0.06 18.92 -14.86
CA ALA A 163 -0.93 19.37 -13.87
C ALA A 163 -0.39 19.25 -12.40
N PRO A 164 0.71 19.94 -12.07
CA PRO A 164 1.35 19.79 -10.76
C PRO A 164 0.38 20.19 -9.64
N THR A 165 0.32 19.36 -8.60
CA THR A 165 -0.43 19.65 -7.38
C THR A 165 0.37 20.59 -6.47
N THR A 166 -0.29 21.16 -5.45
CA THR A 166 0.39 21.93 -4.40
C THR A 166 1.53 21.15 -3.73
N VAL A 167 1.37 19.83 -3.58
CA VAL A 167 2.42 18.95 -3.03
C VAL A 167 3.62 18.85 -3.97
N ASN A 168 3.38 18.73 -5.28
CA ASN A 168 4.46 18.69 -6.27
C ASN A 168 5.25 20.01 -6.26
N THR A 169 4.56 21.15 -6.27
CA THR A 169 5.20 22.47 -6.19
C THR A 169 6.00 22.62 -4.90
N PHE A 170 5.41 22.24 -3.76
CA PHE A 170 6.10 22.27 -2.47
C PHE A 170 7.38 21.41 -2.47
N ALA A 171 7.35 20.23 -3.11
CA ALA A 171 8.50 19.36 -3.21
C ALA A 171 9.60 19.93 -4.12
N MET A 172 9.22 20.57 -5.22
CA MET A 172 10.16 21.17 -6.18
C MET A 172 10.85 22.44 -5.65
N ASP A 173 10.18 23.19 -4.78
CA ASP A 173 10.67 24.46 -4.23
C ASP A 173 11.71 24.27 -3.09
N ARG A 174 12.01 23.04 -2.70
CA ARG A 174 12.91 22.74 -1.58
C ARG A 174 13.99 21.73 -1.95
N PRO A 175 15.23 21.95 -1.47
CA PRO A 175 16.30 20.98 -1.69
C PRO A 175 16.06 19.71 -0.87
N LEU A 176 16.63 18.58 -1.32
CA LEU A 176 16.53 17.30 -0.64
C LEU A 176 16.96 17.38 0.85
N SER A 177 18.01 18.15 1.13
CA SER A 177 18.49 18.37 2.50
C SER A 177 17.45 18.99 3.45
N TRP A 178 16.49 19.74 2.90
CA TRP A 178 15.38 20.25 3.70
C TRP A 178 14.48 19.09 4.19
N PHE A 179 14.17 18.14 3.32
CA PHE A 179 13.37 16.97 3.68
C PHE A 179 14.11 16.09 4.68
N ASP A 180 15.39 15.84 4.47
CA ASP A 180 16.23 15.08 5.40
C ASP A 180 16.22 15.65 6.82
N ASN A 181 16.19 16.98 6.94
CA ASN A 181 16.25 17.66 8.24
C ASN A 181 14.87 17.87 8.90
N HIS A 182 13.76 17.84 8.14
CA HIS A 182 12.45 18.24 8.65
C HIS A 182 11.40 17.11 8.65
N VAL A 183 11.55 16.13 7.77
CA VAL A 183 10.57 15.05 7.63
C VAL A 183 11.14 13.65 7.89
N ILE A 184 12.45 13.46 7.72
CA ILE A 184 13.09 12.18 8.01
C ILE A 184 13.47 12.11 9.49
N ALA A 185 13.08 11.04 10.15
CA ALA A 185 13.40 10.78 11.55
C ALA A 185 14.19 9.47 11.69
N THR A 186 15.05 9.39 12.70
CA THR A 186 15.73 8.16 13.08
C THR A 186 14.86 7.37 14.03
N VAL A 187 14.64 6.10 13.74
CA VAL A 187 13.86 5.19 14.59
C VAL A 187 14.53 5.03 15.95
N PRO A 188 13.81 5.27 17.07
CA PRO A 188 14.36 5.16 18.42
C PRO A 188 14.80 3.73 18.78
N PHE A 189 15.70 3.64 19.78
CA PHE A 189 16.35 2.40 20.20
C PHE A 189 15.42 1.30 20.72
N TYR A 190 14.20 1.63 21.14
CA TYR A 190 13.22 0.68 21.67
C TYR A 190 12.36 -0.02 20.61
N TYR A 191 12.56 0.32 19.31
CA TYR A 191 11.96 -0.42 18.19
C TYR A 191 12.97 -1.36 17.53
N SER A 192 12.49 -2.44 16.92
CA SER A 192 13.34 -3.41 16.22
C SER A 192 14.17 -2.80 15.08
N GLY A 193 13.66 -1.75 14.44
CA GLY A 193 14.35 -1.00 13.38
C GLY A 193 15.18 0.18 13.88
N ALA A 194 15.62 0.17 15.15
CA ALA A 194 16.42 1.25 15.74
C ALA A 194 17.57 1.70 14.84
N GLY A 195 17.72 3.02 14.67
CA GLY A 195 18.73 3.61 13.80
C GLY A 195 18.32 3.80 12.34
N ARG A 196 17.22 3.15 11.87
CA ARG A 196 16.69 3.33 10.52
C ARG A 196 16.17 4.75 10.32
N LYS A 197 16.49 5.35 9.18
CA LYS A 197 15.88 6.60 8.75
C LYS A 197 14.55 6.31 8.09
N VAL A 198 13.50 7.01 8.54
CA VAL A 198 12.13 6.82 8.06
C VAL A 198 11.42 8.16 7.88
N TYR A 199 10.47 8.21 6.98
CA TYR A 199 9.44 9.23 6.97
C TYR A 199 8.28 8.73 7.85
N PRO A 200 8.11 9.25 9.09
CA PRO A 200 7.13 8.72 10.03
C PRO A 200 5.69 8.82 9.50
N GLY A 201 4.93 7.73 9.66
CA GLY A 201 3.55 7.65 9.17
C GLY A 201 2.63 8.74 9.73
N PHE A 202 2.83 9.18 10.99
CA PHE A 202 2.02 10.27 11.56
C PHE A 202 2.28 11.62 10.88
N LEU A 203 3.51 11.89 10.41
CA LEU A 203 3.81 13.11 9.64
C LEU A 203 3.18 13.05 8.25
N GLN A 204 3.23 11.87 7.60
CA GLN A 204 2.55 11.66 6.32
C GLN A 204 1.04 11.89 6.46
N HIS A 205 0.44 11.30 7.48
CA HIS A 205 -0.99 11.47 7.76
C HIS A 205 -1.35 12.94 8.07
N ALA A 206 -0.53 13.63 8.88
CA ALA A 206 -0.73 15.05 9.16
C ALA A 206 -0.64 15.91 7.88
N GLY A 207 0.28 15.58 6.96
CA GLY A 207 0.39 16.22 5.66
C GLY A 207 -0.89 16.05 4.81
N PHE A 208 -1.44 14.85 4.75
CA PHE A 208 -2.72 14.59 4.06
C PHE A 208 -3.88 15.38 4.68
N MET A 209 -3.99 15.40 6.00
CA MET A 209 -5.04 16.16 6.69
C MET A 209 -4.92 17.66 6.42
N ALA A 210 -3.70 18.20 6.39
CA ALA A 210 -3.45 19.63 6.14
C ALA A 210 -3.83 20.07 4.71
N MET A 211 -3.72 19.18 3.72
CA MET A 211 -4.05 19.49 2.33
C MET A 211 -5.55 19.75 2.10
N ASN A 212 -6.43 19.20 2.94
CA ASN A 212 -7.88 19.35 2.81
C ASN A 212 -8.59 19.43 4.16
N LEU A 213 -8.06 20.27 5.04
CA LEU A 213 -8.48 20.38 6.44
C LEU A 213 -9.99 20.64 6.60
N GLY A 214 -10.57 21.49 5.72
CA GLY A 214 -11.99 21.83 5.76
C GLY A 214 -12.89 20.61 5.55
N ASN A 215 -12.64 19.81 4.54
CA ASN A 215 -13.44 18.62 4.24
C ASN A 215 -13.22 17.52 5.28
N HIS A 216 -12.01 17.36 5.82
CA HIS A 216 -11.74 16.39 6.87
C HIS A 216 -12.45 16.76 8.19
N LEU A 217 -12.49 18.03 8.56
CA LEU A 217 -13.21 18.49 9.74
C LEU A 217 -14.73 18.26 9.60
N ILE A 218 -15.30 18.52 8.42
CA ILE A 218 -16.73 18.29 8.14
C ILE A 218 -17.05 16.79 8.21
N SER A 219 -16.21 15.93 7.62
CA SER A 219 -16.41 14.48 7.65
C SER A 219 -16.33 13.91 9.07
N HIS A 220 -15.44 14.44 9.92
CA HIS A 220 -15.38 14.06 11.34
C HIS A 220 -16.56 14.55 12.16
N TRP A 221 -17.24 15.60 11.71
CA TRP A 221 -18.44 16.13 12.40
C TRP A 221 -19.71 15.36 12.02
N GLN A 222 -19.69 14.66 10.88
CA GLN A 222 -20.81 13.86 10.36
C GLN A 222 -20.77 12.39 10.78
N MET A 223 -19.68 11.92 11.42
CA MET A 223 -19.54 10.59 12.03
C MET A 223 -19.82 10.64 13.54
#